data_b2ecfe1fecb4a465d7d51da5dd560768
#
_entry.id   b2ecfe1fecb4a465d7d51da5dd560768
#
_cell.length_a   1.000
_cell.length_b   1.000
_cell.length_c   1.000
_cell.angle_alpha   90.00
_cell.angle_beta   90.00
_cell.angle_gamma   90.00
#
_symmetry.space_group_name_H-M   'P 1'
#
loop_
_entity.id
_entity.type
_entity.pdbx_description
1 polymer ?
#
loop_
_entity_poly.entity_id
_entity_poly.type
_entity_poly.pdbx_seq_one_letter_code
_entity_poly.pdbx_strand_id
1 'polypeptide(L)'
;MAVTETTTESWTSRLGGAVKGVAVGLGLFILGFPVLFWNEGNCVKTAKALDEGEGACISVESNAKIDAEMEGQLVHMTGRADTEDVLSDEQFGVSEKAIALCRKTEMFQWKENSKTTEKKNLGGSVTKTTTYTYEQVWSSSAIDSSSFKEPGHDNPGFIEFPSEEKRAANVTFGAFRLNERQIARIGSERAYQFPTGFVSRVERVQRQGNVILVPNKATRENALNTRDIAAQPRIGDMRVTFTVIKPHDISIVSKQKGDTFAAYLAKTKKRVDLLQDGVVDCAEMFEDARDANTLFTWFVRLGGLLIMYIGLSMVLKPLSVLGDVLPILGTVIGWGAGLVAGVVAFVCALVTIAVAWIFYRPVLAVLLLVAAGALVFLVWKKKQSKKVANKE
;
A
#
# COMPACT_ATOMS: atom_id res chain seq x y z
N MET A 1 24.31 -20.15 -14.58
CA MET A 1 25.60 -19.60 -14.04
C MET A 1 25.35 -18.22 -13.51
N ALA A 2 26.16 -17.67 -12.61
CA ALA A 2 26.04 -16.32 -12.16
C ALA A 2 26.94 -15.40 -12.99
N VAL A 3 26.41 -14.38 -13.61
CA VAL A 3 27.20 -13.36 -14.31
C VAL A 3 27.65 -12.32 -13.29
N THR A 4 28.91 -11.91 -13.36
CA THR A 4 29.45 -10.91 -12.42
C THR A 4 30.01 -9.73 -13.19
N GLU A 5 29.56 -8.54 -12.82
CA GLU A 5 30.04 -7.28 -13.37
C GLU A 5 30.76 -6.50 -12.26
N THR A 6 31.98 -6.04 -12.55
CA THR A 6 32.77 -5.28 -11.58
C THR A 6 33.04 -3.88 -12.13
N THR A 7 32.66 -2.87 -11.38
CA THR A 7 32.92 -1.45 -11.69
C THR A 7 33.64 -0.79 -10.53
N THR A 8 34.54 0.14 -10.85
CA THR A 8 35.26 0.93 -9.83
C THR A 8 34.90 2.40 -9.99
N GLU A 9 34.38 2.98 -8.91
CA GLU A 9 34.06 4.39 -8.84
C GLU A 9 35.15 5.15 -8.09
N SER A 10 35.71 6.18 -8.72
CA SER A 10 36.76 7.01 -8.11
C SER A 10 36.23 7.83 -6.93
N TRP A 11 37.11 8.16 -5.99
CA TRP A 11 36.78 9.03 -4.85
C TRP A 11 36.21 10.39 -5.29
N THR A 12 36.79 11.00 -6.31
CA THR A 12 36.33 12.30 -6.83
C THR A 12 34.93 12.23 -7.44
N SER A 13 34.61 11.15 -8.17
CA SER A 13 33.27 10.89 -8.70
C SER A 13 32.26 10.73 -7.58
N ARG A 14 32.57 9.95 -6.57
CA ARG A 14 31.74 9.72 -5.38
C ARG A 14 31.50 11.02 -4.62
N LEU A 15 32.55 11.83 -4.41
CA LEU A 15 32.42 13.12 -3.75
C LEU A 15 31.54 14.07 -4.55
N GLY A 16 31.75 14.16 -5.87
CA GLY A 16 30.91 14.96 -6.76
C GLY A 16 29.44 14.52 -6.75
N GLY A 17 29.19 13.21 -6.76
CA GLY A 17 27.86 12.64 -6.61
C GLY A 17 27.23 12.95 -5.24
N ALA A 18 28.00 12.84 -4.17
CA ALA A 18 27.53 13.16 -2.83
C ALA A 18 27.17 14.65 -2.67
N VAL A 19 27.98 15.56 -3.22
CA VAL A 19 27.69 17.01 -3.21
C VAL A 19 26.42 17.33 -4.00
N LYS A 20 26.25 16.75 -5.19
CA LYS A 20 24.98 16.89 -5.94
C LYS A 20 23.78 16.36 -5.15
N GLY A 21 23.98 15.28 -4.41
CA GLY A 21 22.96 14.69 -3.53
C GLY A 21 22.53 15.59 -2.37
N VAL A 22 23.35 16.55 -1.94
CA VAL A 22 23.02 17.47 -0.83
C VAL A 22 21.77 18.30 -1.15
N ALA A 23 21.65 18.82 -2.37
CA ALA A 23 20.50 19.64 -2.76
C ALA A 23 19.20 18.82 -2.75
N VAL A 24 19.25 17.60 -3.28
CA VAL A 24 18.11 16.66 -3.25
C VAL A 24 17.79 16.27 -1.80
N GLY A 25 18.82 15.96 -1.01
CA GLY A 25 18.67 15.61 0.40
C GLY A 25 18.03 16.73 1.22
N LEU A 26 18.45 17.98 1.00
CA LEU A 26 17.83 19.14 1.66
C LEU A 26 16.37 19.30 1.24
N GLY A 27 16.05 19.13 -0.05
CA GLY A 27 14.68 19.15 -0.55
C GLY A 27 13.80 18.09 0.11
N LEU A 28 14.28 16.84 0.23
CA LEU A 28 13.57 15.76 0.91
C LEU A 28 13.37 16.04 2.40
N PHE A 29 14.42 16.53 3.07
CA PHE A 29 14.34 16.88 4.50
C PHE A 29 13.26 17.95 4.75
N ILE A 30 13.26 19.02 3.94
CA ILE A 30 12.29 20.10 4.03
C ILE A 30 10.88 19.59 3.71
N LEU A 31 10.72 18.70 2.72
CA LEU A 31 9.42 18.12 2.34
C LEU A 31 8.77 17.31 3.49
N GLY A 32 9.57 16.73 4.36
CA GLY A 32 9.06 15.99 5.51
C GLY A 32 8.18 16.83 6.44
N PHE A 33 8.48 18.12 6.62
CA PHE A 33 7.70 19.01 7.51
C PHE A 33 6.24 19.20 7.04
N PRO A 34 5.98 19.68 5.81
CA PRO A 34 4.59 19.84 5.35
C PRO A 34 3.84 18.51 5.26
N VAL A 35 4.51 17.40 4.94
CA VAL A 35 3.87 16.08 4.91
C VAL A 35 3.37 15.70 6.30
N LEU A 36 4.21 15.79 7.33
CA LEU A 36 3.83 15.49 8.71
C LEU A 36 2.76 16.45 9.23
N PHE A 37 2.91 17.74 8.98
CA PHE A 37 1.94 18.74 9.42
C PHE A 37 0.56 18.52 8.78
N TRP A 38 0.51 18.29 7.47
CA TRP A 38 -0.71 17.99 6.74
C TRP A 38 -1.38 16.71 7.26
N ASN A 39 -0.59 15.67 7.54
CA ASN A 39 -1.08 14.40 8.06
C ASN A 39 -1.84 14.57 9.38
N GLU A 40 -1.28 15.34 10.33
CA GLU A 40 -1.94 15.61 11.60
C GLU A 40 -3.27 16.35 11.40
N GLY A 41 -3.29 17.35 10.51
CA GLY A 41 -4.51 18.06 10.14
C GLY A 41 -5.55 17.17 9.47
N ASN A 42 -5.09 16.28 8.58
CA ASN A 42 -5.95 15.31 7.91
C ASN A 42 -6.57 14.32 8.91
N CYS A 43 -5.75 13.78 9.80
CA CYS A 43 -6.19 12.86 10.86
C CYS A 43 -7.32 13.46 11.71
N VAL A 44 -7.08 14.68 12.23
CA VAL A 44 -8.06 15.36 13.09
C VAL A 44 -9.34 15.71 12.35
N LYS A 45 -9.24 16.19 11.11
CA LYS A 45 -10.42 16.51 10.29
C LYS A 45 -11.24 15.27 9.97
N THR A 46 -10.58 14.14 9.71
CA THR A 46 -11.26 12.87 9.46
C THR A 46 -11.91 12.34 10.74
N ALA A 47 -11.23 12.35 11.88
CA ALA A 47 -11.80 11.94 13.16
C ALA A 47 -13.06 12.78 13.50
N LYS A 48 -12.99 14.11 13.40
CA LYS A 48 -14.15 14.99 13.64
C LYS A 48 -15.30 14.73 12.65
N ALA A 49 -14.99 14.35 11.40
CA ALA A 49 -16.02 14.00 10.44
C ALA A 49 -16.72 12.70 10.77
N LEU A 50 -15.95 11.72 11.26
CA LEU A 50 -16.52 10.45 11.73
C LEU A 50 -17.37 10.64 12.97
N ASP A 51 -16.90 11.43 13.95
CA ASP A 51 -17.66 11.75 15.15
C ASP A 51 -18.97 12.51 14.83
N GLU A 52 -18.91 13.48 13.89
CA GLU A 52 -20.09 14.19 13.39
C GLU A 52 -21.05 13.24 12.67
N GLY A 53 -20.48 12.35 11.82
CA GLY A 53 -21.26 11.35 11.08
C GLY A 53 -21.95 10.36 12.00
N GLU A 54 -21.25 9.83 12.99
CA GLU A 54 -21.82 8.89 13.97
C GLU A 54 -22.98 9.54 14.75
N GLY A 55 -22.81 10.78 15.19
CA GLY A 55 -23.85 11.52 15.88
C GLY A 55 -25.04 11.91 15.00
N ALA A 56 -24.88 11.93 13.68
CA ALA A 56 -25.93 12.24 12.71
C ALA A 56 -26.53 11.00 12.04
N CYS A 57 -25.97 9.83 12.29
CA CYS A 57 -26.36 8.58 11.64
C CYS A 57 -27.67 8.05 12.23
N ILE A 58 -28.62 7.70 11.36
CA ILE A 58 -29.88 7.09 11.72
C ILE A 58 -29.85 5.62 11.26
N SER A 59 -29.98 4.70 12.20
CA SER A 59 -30.11 3.27 11.84
C SER A 59 -31.53 2.99 11.35
N VAL A 60 -31.61 2.46 10.13
CA VAL A 60 -32.87 2.09 9.47
C VAL A 60 -32.94 0.56 9.42
N GLU A 61 -33.97 -0.01 10.04
CA GLU A 61 -34.11 -1.48 10.18
C GLU A 61 -34.30 -2.22 8.86
N SER A 62 -34.83 -1.55 7.83
CA SER A 62 -35.16 -2.22 6.56
C SER A 62 -34.82 -1.33 5.37
N ASN A 63 -34.10 -1.92 4.41
CA ASN A 63 -33.82 -1.33 3.10
C ASN A 63 -34.87 -1.73 2.02
N ALA A 64 -35.98 -2.38 2.40
CA ALA A 64 -37.01 -2.88 1.48
C ALA A 64 -37.84 -1.76 0.83
N LYS A 65 -37.86 -0.56 1.43
CA LYS A 65 -38.59 0.60 0.92
C LYS A 65 -37.74 1.86 1.09
N ILE A 66 -37.89 2.78 0.14
CA ILE A 66 -37.30 4.10 0.23
C ILE A 66 -38.18 4.95 1.14
N ASP A 67 -37.64 5.44 2.23
CA ASP A 67 -38.31 6.34 3.14
C ASP A 67 -37.97 7.80 2.76
N ALA A 68 -39.00 8.55 2.39
CA ALA A 68 -38.84 9.94 1.99
C ALA A 68 -38.41 10.86 3.17
N GLU A 69 -38.67 10.46 4.42
CA GLU A 69 -38.25 11.21 5.60
C GLU A 69 -36.72 11.11 5.81
N MET A 70 -36.10 10.09 5.28
CA MET A 70 -34.64 9.88 5.32
C MET A 70 -33.92 10.59 4.18
N GLU A 71 -34.63 11.29 3.28
CA GLU A 71 -33.98 12.00 2.17
C GLU A 71 -32.98 13.04 2.68
N GLY A 72 -31.73 12.91 2.23
CA GLY A 72 -30.64 13.78 2.65
C GLY A 72 -30.03 13.46 4.01
N GLN A 73 -30.57 12.53 4.78
CA GLN A 73 -30.03 12.07 6.07
C GLN A 73 -28.89 11.07 5.86
N LEU A 74 -27.98 10.99 6.83
CA LEU A 74 -26.97 9.93 6.92
C LEU A 74 -27.62 8.71 7.56
N VAL A 75 -27.73 7.63 6.82
CA VAL A 75 -28.40 6.42 7.26
C VAL A 75 -27.43 5.24 7.32
N HIS A 76 -27.62 4.40 8.33
CA HIS A 76 -27.05 3.08 8.40
C HIS A 76 -28.11 2.04 8.02
N MET A 77 -27.77 1.19 7.10
CA MET A 77 -28.63 0.09 6.66
C MET A 77 -27.80 -1.17 6.45
N THR A 78 -28.39 -2.31 6.77
CA THR A 78 -27.82 -3.64 6.50
C THR A 78 -28.77 -4.41 5.58
N GLY A 79 -28.22 -5.15 4.65
CA GLY A 79 -29.02 -6.00 3.75
C GLY A 79 -28.19 -6.59 2.63
N ARG A 80 -28.89 -7.32 1.76
CA ARG A 80 -28.27 -8.04 0.66
C ARG A 80 -27.97 -7.11 -0.51
N ALA A 81 -26.72 -7.06 -0.94
CA ALA A 81 -26.35 -6.55 -2.24
C ALA A 81 -26.61 -7.65 -3.28
N ASP A 82 -27.44 -7.39 -4.27
CA ASP A 82 -27.84 -8.36 -5.30
C ASP A 82 -27.70 -7.76 -6.69
N THR A 83 -27.62 -8.62 -7.70
CA THR A 83 -27.57 -8.22 -9.11
C THR A 83 -28.18 -9.28 -9.98
N GLU A 84 -28.79 -8.88 -11.10
CA GLU A 84 -29.20 -9.77 -12.17
C GLU A 84 -28.16 -9.84 -13.31
N ASP A 85 -27.09 -9.05 -13.21
CA ASP A 85 -26.07 -9.04 -14.23
C ASP A 85 -25.29 -10.37 -14.24
N VAL A 86 -25.16 -10.92 -15.44
CA VAL A 86 -24.31 -12.10 -15.69
C VAL A 86 -22.99 -11.63 -16.27
N LEU A 87 -21.94 -11.79 -15.50
CA LEU A 87 -20.59 -11.44 -15.92
C LEU A 87 -19.94 -12.63 -16.64
N SER A 88 -19.29 -12.37 -17.76
CA SER A 88 -18.68 -13.43 -18.56
C SER A 88 -17.24 -13.10 -18.96
N ASP A 89 -16.38 -14.09 -18.89
CA ASP A 89 -15.08 -14.13 -19.54
C ASP A 89 -15.21 -14.96 -20.82
N GLU A 90 -15.30 -14.27 -21.95
CA GLU A 90 -15.53 -14.91 -23.21
C GLU A 90 -14.35 -15.74 -23.70
N GLN A 91 -13.13 -15.37 -23.32
CA GLN A 91 -11.91 -16.07 -23.72
C GLN A 91 -11.89 -17.48 -23.14
N PHE A 92 -12.22 -17.61 -21.85
CA PHE A 92 -12.22 -18.92 -21.17
C PHE A 92 -13.60 -19.59 -21.14
N GLY A 93 -14.66 -18.86 -21.48
CA GLY A 93 -16.05 -19.38 -21.43
C GLY A 93 -16.59 -19.49 -20.00
N VAL A 94 -16.06 -18.66 -19.08
CA VAL A 94 -16.55 -18.57 -17.70
C VAL A 94 -17.68 -17.56 -17.64
N SER A 95 -18.77 -17.90 -16.97
CA SER A 95 -19.93 -17.02 -16.82
C SER A 95 -20.58 -17.25 -15.46
N GLU A 96 -20.96 -16.19 -14.76
CA GLU A 96 -21.57 -16.26 -13.42
C GLU A 96 -22.45 -15.02 -13.18
N LYS A 97 -23.60 -15.23 -12.53
CA LYS A 97 -24.36 -14.14 -11.92
C LYS A 97 -23.61 -13.66 -10.68
N ALA A 98 -22.95 -12.50 -10.77
CA ALA A 98 -22.02 -12.05 -9.74
C ALA A 98 -21.88 -10.53 -9.74
N ILE A 99 -21.51 -9.97 -8.57
CA ILE A 99 -21.16 -8.54 -8.42
C ILE A 99 -19.79 -8.26 -9.06
N ALA A 100 -18.86 -9.22 -8.97
CA ALA A 100 -17.60 -9.15 -9.70
C ALA A 100 -17.14 -10.54 -10.16
N LEU A 101 -16.46 -10.57 -11.29
CA LEU A 101 -15.75 -11.73 -11.86
C LEU A 101 -14.33 -11.28 -12.18
N CYS A 102 -13.35 -11.88 -11.52
CA CYS A 102 -11.94 -11.54 -11.68
C CYS A 102 -11.19 -12.74 -12.26
N ARG A 103 -10.47 -12.52 -13.34
CA ARG A 103 -9.43 -13.42 -13.86
C ARG A 103 -8.09 -12.97 -13.34
N LYS A 104 -7.38 -13.85 -12.63
CA LYS A 104 -6.00 -13.65 -12.20
C LYS A 104 -5.10 -14.57 -12.99
N THR A 105 -4.17 -13.99 -13.73
CA THR A 105 -3.24 -14.73 -14.59
C THR A 105 -1.82 -14.49 -14.14
N GLU A 106 -1.05 -15.55 -14.09
CA GLU A 106 0.39 -15.49 -13.90
C GLU A 106 1.07 -16.29 -15.01
N MET A 107 2.18 -15.77 -15.50
CA MET A 107 2.98 -16.41 -16.53
C MET A 107 4.31 -16.90 -15.91
N PHE A 108 4.74 -18.08 -16.31
CA PHE A 108 6.02 -18.64 -15.91
C PHE A 108 7.14 -17.97 -16.71
N GLN A 109 8.07 -17.32 -16.01
CA GLN A 109 9.03 -16.40 -16.62
C GLN A 109 10.38 -16.49 -15.93
N TRP A 110 11.43 -16.11 -16.64
CA TRP A 110 12.72 -15.80 -16.04
C TRP A 110 12.67 -14.49 -15.29
N LYS A 111 13.31 -14.45 -14.14
CA LYS A 111 13.56 -13.24 -13.35
C LYS A 111 15.04 -13.12 -13.07
N GLU A 112 15.62 -11.99 -13.43
CA GLU A 112 16.97 -11.63 -13.03
C GLU A 112 16.95 -10.99 -11.65
N ASN A 113 17.76 -11.53 -10.73
CA ASN A 113 18.05 -10.93 -9.45
C ASN A 113 19.49 -10.42 -9.45
N SER A 114 19.72 -9.21 -8.97
CA SER A 114 21.04 -8.62 -8.84
C SER A 114 21.41 -8.38 -7.39
N LYS A 115 22.64 -8.75 -7.02
CA LYS A 115 23.20 -8.46 -5.69
C LYS A 115 24.51 -7.71 -5.86
N THR A 116 24.53 -6.46 -5.42
CA THR A 116 25.74 -5.63 -5.43
C THR A 116 26.44 -5.69 -4.08
N THR A 117 27.73 -5.96 -4.10
CA THR A 117 28.62 -5.85 -2.95
C THR A 117 29.61 -4.72 -3.20
N GLU A 118 29.85 -3.91 -2.19
CA GLU A 118 30.76 -2.77 -2.28
C GLU A 118 31.99 -3.01 -1.41
N LYS A 119 33.17 -2.79 -1.96
CA LYS A 119 34.43 -2.82 -1.24
C LYS A 119 35.09 -1.44 -1.33
N LYS A 120 35.33 -0.81 -0.20
CA LYS A 120 36.07 0.43 -0.11
C LYS A 120 37.57 0.12 -0.20
N ASN A 121 38.27 0.82 -1.07
CA ASN A 121 39.70 0.70 -1.29
C ASN A 121 40.45 1.85 -0.62
N LEU A 122 41.75 1.65 -0.35
CA LEU A 122 42.64 2.73 0.07
C LEU A 122 42.63 3.84 -1.01
N GLY A 123 42.60 5.11 -0.55
CA GLY A 123 42.44 6.26 -1.45
C GLY A 123 40.98 6.59 -1.80
N GLY A 124 39.97 5.92 -1.14
CA GLY A 124 38.56 6.30 -1.17
C GLY A 124 37.78 5.86 -2.42
N SER A 125 38.37 5.12 -3.35
CA SER A 125 37.60 4.47 -4.43
C SER A 125 36.75 3.32 -3.88
N VAL A 126 35.67 2.97 -4.60
CA VAL A 126 34.82 1.83 -4.28
C VAL A 126 34.73 0.89 -5.47
N THR A 127 35.02 -0.37 -5.23
CA THR A 127 34.77 -1.43 -6.18
C THR A 127 33.40 -2.04 -5.89
N LYS A 128 32.50 -1.96 -6.88
CA LYS A 128 31.15 -2.55 -6.85
C LYS A 128 31.18 -3.82 -7.68
N THR A 129 30.84 -4.93 -7.06
CA THR A 129 30.69 -6.23 -7.73
C THR A 129 29.24 -6.61 -7.72
N THR A 130 28.60 -6.58 -8.88
CA THR A 130 27.20 -6.98 -9.05
C THR A 130 27.14 -8.39 -9.61
N THR A 131 26.52 -9.29 -8.88
CA THR A 131 26.29 -10.67 -9.30
C THR A 131 24.83 -10.81 -9.73
N TYR A 132 24.61 -11.29 -10.94
CA TYR A 132 23.29 -11.55 -11.49
C TYR A 132 22.99 -13.04 -11.41
N THR A 133 21.79 -13.36 -10.93
CA THR A 133 21.29 -14.73 -10.82
C THR A 133 19.91 -14.81 -11.43
N TYR A 134 19.58 -15.96 -12.02
CA TYR A 134 18.34 -16.17 -12.74
C TYR A 134 17.52 -17.25 -12.08
N GLU A 135 16.25 -16.98 -11.90
CA GLU A 135 15.28 -17.94 -11.40
C GLU A 135 14.02 -17.93 -12.27
N GLN A 136 13.33 -19.05 -12.28
CA GLN A 136 12.04 -19.17 -12.96
C GLN A 136 10.93 -18.93 -11.93
N VAL A 137 10.04 -17.99 -12.23
CA VAL A 137 8.97 -17.58 -11.31
C VAL A 137 7.63 -17.46 -12.04
N TRP A 138 6.56 -17.65 -11.30
CA TRP A 138 5.23 -17.23 -11.71
C TRP A 138 5.05 -15.75 -11.40
N SER A 139 4.70 -14.94 -12.41
CA SER A 139 4.51 -13.50 -12.27
C SER A 139 3.23 -13.05 -12.96
N SER A 140 2.48 -12.18 -12.28
CA SER A 140 1.26 -11.57 -12.83
C SER A 140 1.54 -10.42 -13.81
N SER A 141 2.79 -9.96 -13.89
CA SER A 141 3.25 -8.94 -14.84
C SER A 141 4.29 -9.53 -15.76
N ALA A 142 4.29 -9.12 -17.02
CA ALA A 142 5.34 -9.48 -17.96
C ALA A 142 6.68 -8.90 -17.48
N ILE A 143 7.72 -9.74 -17.42
CA ILE A 143 9.07 -9.35 -17.05
C ILE A 143 9.84 -9.09 -18.34
N ASP A 144 10.32 -7.86 -18.51
CA ASP A 144 11.14 -7.49 -19.65
C ASP A 144 12.54 -8.09 -19.50
N SER A 145 12.85 -9.06 -20.34
CA SER A 145 14.17 -9.74 -20.39
C SER A 145 15.16 -9.10 -21.34
N SER A 146 14.79 -8.04 -22.06
CA SER A 146 15.67 -7.39 -23.05
C SER A 146 16.93 -6.79 -22.44
N SER A 147 16.91 -6.48 -21.16
CA SER A 147 18.03 -5.92 -20.39
C SER A 147 18.79 -6.94 -19.56
N PHE A 148 18.43 -8.23 -19.60
CA PHE A 148 19.10 -9.28 -18.86
C PHE A 148 20.56 -9.42 -19.28
N LYS A 149 21.43 -9.67 -18.31
CA LYS A 149 22.87 -9.71 -18.54
C LYS A 149 23.36 -11.01 -19.17
N GLU A 150 22.64 -12.10 -18.99
CA GLU A 150 23.00 -13.41 -19.55
C GLU A 150 21.99 -13.80 -20.66
N PRO A 151 22.47 -14.08 -21.88
CA PRO A 151 21.62 -14.56 -22.97
C PRO A 151 20.98 -15.93 -22.63
N GLY A 152 19.86 -16.23 -23.26
CA GLY A 152 19.12 -17.49 -23.07
C GLY A 152 18.11 -17.50 -21.96
N HIS A 153 17.85 -16.35 -21.36
CA HIS A 153 16.80 -16.15 -20.36
C HIS A 153 15.66 -15.29 -20.91
N ASP A 154 15.27 -15.54 -22.17
CA ASP A 154 14.27 -14.74 -22.87
C ASP A 154 12.86 -15.05 -22.36
N ASN A 155 12.08 -14.00 -22.14
CA ASN A 155 10.67 -14.07 -21.78
C ASN A 155 9.78 -13.62 -22.95
N PRO A 156 8.52 -14.09 -22.99
CA PRO A 156 7.50 -13.47 -23.84
C PRO A 156 7.30 -12.01 -23.42
N GLY A 157 7.22 -11.11 -24.40
CA GLY A 157 7.09 -9.66 -24.13
C GLY A 157 5.73 -9.25 -23.57
N PHE A 158 4.74 -10.15 -23.52
CA PHE A 158 3.39 -9.88 -23.04
C PHE A 158 2.72 -11.14 -22.50
N ILE A 159 1.73 -10.96 -21.64
CA ILE A 159 0.84 -12.02 -21.15
C ILE A 159 -0.35 -12.09 -22.11
N GLU A 160 -0.55 -13.24 -22.78
CA GLU A 160 -1.58 -13.42 -23.81
C GLU A 160 -3.00 -13.27 -23.24
N PHE A 161 -3.23 -13.76 -22.04
CA PHE A 161 -4.50 -13.63 -21.32
C PHE A 161 -4.27 -12.85 -20.03
N PRO A 162 -4.19 -11.51 -20.06
CA PRO A 162 -3.89 -10.70 -18.87
C PRO A 162 -4.99 -10.82 -17.82
N SER A 163 -4.66 -10.50 -16.58
CA SER A 163 -5.64 -10.38 -15.51
C SER A 163 -6.70 -9.33 -15.88
N GLU A 164 -7.95 -9.64 -15.58
CA GLU A 164 -9.11 -8.79 -15.90
C GLU A 164 -10.13 -8.86 -14.78
N GLU A 165 -10.70 -7.72 -14.42
CA GLU A 165 -11.80 -7.63 -13.46
C GLU A 165 -13.02 -7.02 -14.14
N LYS A 166 -14.16 -7.71 -14.04
CA LYS A 166 -15.46 -7.22 -14.48
C LYS A 166 -16.38 -7.06 -13.29
N ARG A 167 -17.10 -5.95 -13.23
CA ARG A 167 -18.07 -5.68 -12.18
C ARG A 167 -19.45 -5.45 -12.78
N ALA A 168 -20.47 -5.85 -12.04
CA ALA A 168 -21.87 -5.61 -12.39
C ALA A 168 -22.14 -4.09 -12.43
N ALA A 169 -22.89 -3.67 -13.43
CA ALA A 169 -23.32 -2.29 -13.55
C ALA A 169 -24.57 -2.00 -12.68
N ASN A 170 -25.39 -3.03 -12.47
CA ASN A 170 -26.66 -2.93 -11.77
C ASN A 170 -26.62 -3.77 -10.50
N VAL A 171 -26.28 -3.14 -9.37
CA VAL A 171 -26.33 -3.78 -8.05
C VAL A 171 -27.40 -3.10 -7.22
N THR A 172 -28.35 -3.87 -6.73
CA THR A 172 -29.44 -3.43 -5.86
C THR A 172 -29.12 -3.73 -4.40
N PHE A 173 -29.65 -2.92 -3.51
CA PHE A 173 -29.58 -3.08 -2.07
C PHE A 173 -30.96 -2.84 -1.48
N GLY A 174 -31.79 -3.88 -1.51
CA GLY A 174 -33.22 -3.75 -1.28
C GLY A 174 -33.89 -2.87 -2.36
N ALA A 175 -34.54 -1.77 -1.95
CA ALA A 175 -35.15 -0.81 -2.88
C ALA A 175 -34.14 0.17 -3.49
N PHE A 176 -32.90 0.17 -3.05
CA PHE A 176 -31.87 1.11 -3.49
C PHE A 176 -30.98 0.55 -4.58
N ARG A 177 -30.34 1.44 -5.35
CA ARG A 177 -29.29 1.12 -6.32
C ARG A 177 -27.96 1.61 -5.78
N LEU A 178 -26.95 0.74 -5.82
CA LEU A 178 -25.60 1.13 -5.47
C LEU A 178 -24.93 1.88 -6.61
N ASN A 179 -24.21 2.93 -6.29
CA ASN A 179 -23.39 3.64 -7.27
C ASN A 179 -22.06 2.89 -7.52
N GLU A 180 -21.37 3.22 -8.63
CA GLU A 180 -20.12 2.57 -9.04
C GLU A 180 -19.05 2.55 -7.94
N ARG A 181 -18.95 3.62 -7.10
CA ARG A 181 -17.96 3.68 -6.02
C ARG A 181 -18.28 2.68 -4.91
N GLN A 182 -19.56 2.47 -4.62
CA GLN A 182 -20.00 1.47 -3.65
C GLN A 182 -19.80 0.07 -4.20
N ILE A 183 -20.19 -0.18 -5.43
CA ILE A 183 -19.97 -1.47 -6.11
C ILE A 183 -18.47 -1.83 -6.13
N ALA A 184 -17.60 -0.85 -6.40
CA ALA A 184 -16.15 -1.07 -6.42
C ALA A 184 -15.56 -1.45 -5.03
N ARG A 185 -16.27 -1.18 -3.95
CA ARG A 185 -15.83 -1.45 -2.56
C ARG A 185 -16.35 -2.75 -1.99
N ILE A 186 -17.34 -3.37 -2.66
CA ILE A 186 -17.84 -4.68 -2.26
C ILE A 186 -16.73 -5.70 -2.47
N GLY A 187 -16.38 -6.42 -1.41
CA GLY A 187 -15.31 -7.41 -1.34
C GLY A 187 -15.85 -8.84 -1.24
N SER A 188 -15.22 -9.66 -0.40
CA SER A 188 -15.59 -11.07 -0.18
C SER A 188 -15.41 -11.96 -1.41
N GLU A 189 -14.26 -11.81 -2.10
CA GLU A 189 -13.87 -12.68 -3.20
C GLU A 189 -13.83 -14.15 -2.78
N ARG A 190 -14.42 -15.03 -3.60
CA ARG A 190 -14.36 -16.49 -3.45
C ARG A 190 -13.81 -17.11 -4.71
N ALA A 191 -13.09 -18.22 -4.57
CA ALA A 191 -12.65 -18.99 -5.74
C ALA A 191 -13.86 -19.45 -6.57
N TYR A 192 -13.81 -19.19 -7.88
CA TYR A 192 -14.82 -19.68 -8.80
C TYR A 192 -14.82 -21.21 -8.84
N GLN A 193 -15.99 -21.81 -8.71
CA GLN A 193 -16.15 -23.25 -8.78
C GLN A 193 -16.59 -23.63 -10.19
N PHE A 194 -15.71 -24.26 -10.93
CA PHE A 194 -16.06 -24.72 -12.29
C PHE A 194 -17.14 -25.78 -12.25
N PRO A 195 -18.19 -25.67 -13.03
CA PRO A 195 -19.22 -26.71 -13.17
C PRO A 195 -18.62 -28.06 -13.57
N THR A 196 -19.31 -29.15 -13.23
CA THR A 196 -18.95 -30.47 -13.73
C THR A 196 -19.06 -30.49 -15.25
N GLY A 197 -18.01 -30.96 -15.93
CA GLY A 197 -17.97 -30.97 -17.40
C GLY A 197 -17.57 -29.62 -18.03
N PHE A 198 -17.15 -28.62 -17.23
CA PHE A 198 -16.64 -27.36 -17.79
C PHE A 198 -15.50 -27.61 -18.77
N VAL A 199 -15.63 -27.05 -19.96
CA VAL A 199 -14.58 -27.03 -21.00
C VAL A 199 -14.23 -25.59 -21.31
N SER A 200 -12.95 -25.24 -21.15
CA SER A 200 -12.48 -23.92 -21.55
C SER A 200 -12.57 -23.70 -23.04
N ARG A 201 -12.85 -22.48 -23.45
CA ARG A 201 -12.77 -22.08 -24.88
C ARG A 201 -11.34 -22.00 -25.39
N VAL A 202 -10.38 -21.77 -24.49
CA VAL A 202 -8.94 -21.86 -24.82
C VAL A 202 -8.60 -23.33 -24.96
N GLU A 203 -8.06 -23.69 -26.11
CA GLU A 203 -7.73 -25.06 -26.45
C GLU A 203 -6.52 -25.58 -25.67
N ARG A 204 -6.49 -26.91 -25.48
CA ARG A 204 -5.32 -27.64 -24.87
C ARG A 204 -4.91 -27.18 -23.51
N VAL A 205 -5.84 -26.61 -22.74
CA VAL A 205 -5.58 -26.30 -21.33
C VAL A 205 -5.68 -27.54 -20.46
N GLN A 206 -4.97 -27.53 -19.36
CA GLN A 206 -5.11 -28.52 -18.30
C GLN A 206 -5.79 -27.87 -17.11
N ARG A 207 -6.80 -28.52 -16.55
CA ARG A 207 -7.46 -28.04 -15.34
C ARG A 207 -7.00 -28.85 -14.13
N GLN A 208 -6.54 -28.15 -13.12
CA GLN A 208 -6.17 -28.72 -11.82
C GLN A 208 -6.95 -27.99 -10.72
N GLY A 209 -8.04 -28.59 -10.25
CA GLY A 209 -8.95 -27.94 -9.32
C GLY A 209 -9.52 -26.64 -9.88
N ASN A 210 -9.23 -25.52 -9.22
CA ASN A 210 -9.67 -24.17 -9.60
C ASN A 210 -8.64 -23.40 -10.45
N VAL A 211 -7.61 -24.07 -10.93
CA VAL A 211 -6.57 -23.47 -11.78
C VAL A 211 -6.67 -24.04 -13.19
N ILE A 212 -6.66 -23.16 -14.17
CA ILE A 212 -6.52 -23.50 -15.58
C ILE A 212 -5.05 -23.25 -15.95
N LEU A 213 -4.35 -24.28 -16.36
CA LEU A 213 -2.99 -24.23 -16.86
C LEU A 213 -3.01 -24.13 -18.39
N VAL A 214 -2.49 -23.04 -18.90
CA VAL A 214 -2.46 -22.73 -20.33
C VAL A 214 -1.04 -22.87 -20.82
N PRO A 215 -0.76 -23.81 -21.74
CA PRO A 215 0.59 -23.94 -22.30
C PRO A 215 0.96 -22.71 -23.12
N ASN A 216 2.23 -22.43 -23.24
CA ASN A 216 2.71 -21.35 -24.09
C ASN A 216 2.27 -21.55 -25.55
N LYS A 217 2.25 -20.48 -26.34
CA LYS A 217 1.73 -20.48 -27.70
C LYS A 217 2.37 -21.56 -28.58
N ALA A 218 3.69 -21.70 -28.56
CA ALA A 218 4.40 -22.68 -29.34
C ALA A 218 4.01 -24.13 -28.98
N THR A 219 3.74 -24.40 -27.71
CA THR A 219 3.26 -25.72 -27.25
C THR A 219 1.80 -25.96 -27.67
N ARG A 220 0.94 -24.93 -27.66
CA ARG A 220 -0.44 -25.07 -28.11
C ARG A 220 -0.56 -25.34 -29.60
N GLU A 221 0.30 -24.76 -30.39
CA GLU A 221 0.34 -24.98 -31.85
C GLU A 221 0.87 -26.36 -32.21
N ASN A 222 1.66 -27.00 -31.32
CA ASN A 222 2.20 -28.35 -31.58
C ASN A 222 1.33 -29.44 -30.93
N ALA A 223 0.57 -30.17 -31.77
CA ALA A 223 -0.38 -31.18 -31.34
C ALA A 223 0.23 -32.38 -30.57
N LEU A 224 1.51 -32.66 -30.72
CA LEU A 224 2.19 -33.84 -30.17
C LEU A 224 2.68 -33.63 -28.71
N ASN A 225 2.53 -32.43 -28.15
CA ASN A 225 3.03 -32.11 -26.83
C ASN A 225 1.95 -32.33 -25.75
N THR A 226 2.01 -33.47 -25.06
CA THR A 226 1.11 -33.89 -23.96
C THR A 226 1.72 -33.68 -22.58
N ARG A 227 2.62 -32.71 -22.43
CA ARG A 227 3.33 -32.41 -21.19
C ARG A 227 2.39 -32.03 -20.06
N ASP A 228 2.65 -32.52 -18.85
CA ASP A 228 2.04 -32.02 -17.63
C ASP A 228 2.67 -30.65 -17.28
N ILE A 229 1.85 -29.58 -17.41
CA ILE A 229 2.28 -28.20 -17.19
C ILE A 229 2.53 -27.95 -15.71
N ALA A 230 1.74 -28.58 -14.82
CA ALA A 230 1.91 -28.41 -13.37
C ALA A 230 3.24 -28.99 -12.89
N ALA A 231 3.64 -30.16 -13.39
CA ALA A 231 4.86 -30.82 -12.99
C ALA A 231 6.11 -30.24 -13.68
N GLN A 232 5.96 -29.75 -14.90
CA GLN A 232 7.08 -29.27 -15.72
C GLN A 232 6.69 -27.98 -16.47
N PRO A 233 6.56 -26.85 -15.78
CA PRO A 233 6.25 -25.58 -16.42
C PRO A 233 7.41 -25.15 -17.36
N ARG A 234 7.07 -24.47 -18.45
CA ARG A 234 8.01 -23.85 -19.38
C ARG A 234 7.73 -22.35 -19.48
N ILE A 235 8.75 -21.62 -19.86
CA ILE A 235 8.64 -20.17 -20.07
C ILE A 235 7.48 -19.86 -21.04
N GLY A 236 6.63 -18.93 -20.61
CA GLY A 236 5.41 -18.54 -21.33
C GLY A 236 4.17 -19.38 -21.01
N ASP A 237 4.27 -20.46 -20.23
CA ASP A 237 3.08 -21.13 -19.69
C ASP A 237 2.35 -20.21 -18.72
N MET A 238 1.04 -20.30 -18.68
CA MET A 238 0.23 -19.46 -17.78
C MET A 238 -0.60 -20.32 -16.84
N ARG A 239 -0.81 -19.82 -15.64
CA ARG A 239 -1.83 -20.31 -14.71
C ARG A 239 -2.89 -19.24 -14.52
N VAL A 240 -4.13 -19.62 -14.76
CA VAL A 240 -5.30 -18.75 -14.71
C VAL A 240 -6.23 -19.23 -13.62
N THR A 241 -6.60 -18.32 -12.74
CA THR A 241 -7.60 -18.55 -11.69
C THR A 241 -8.72 -17.54 -11.82
N PHE A 242 -9.92 -17.97 -11.45
CA PHE A 242 -11.06 -17.07 -11.39
C PHE A 242 -11.55 -16.94 -9.97
N THR A 243 -11.88 -15.71 -9.58
CA THR A 243 -12.57 -15.39 -8.34
C THR A 243 -13.86 -14.64 -8.65
N VAL A 244 -14.86 -14.80 -7.79
CA VAL A 244 -16.15 -14.15 -7.91
C VAL A 244 -16.56 -13.50 -6.62
N ILE A 245 -17.25 -12.38 -6.72
CA ILE A 245 -17.99 -11.77 -5.61
C ILE A 245 -19.48 -12.03 -5.89
N LYS A 246 -20.04 -12.98 -5.15
CA LYS A 246 -21.47 -13.32 -5.26
C LYS A 246 -22.31 -12.36 -4.43
N PRO A 247 -23.61 -12.20 -4.75
CA PRO A 247 -24.54 -11.49 -3.89
C PRO A 247 -24.47 -11.96 -2.44
N HIS A 248 -24.27 -11.03 -1.51
CA HIS A 248 -24.14 -11.26 -0.07
C HIS A 248 -24.58 -10.03 0.72
N ASP A 249 -24.69 -10.19 2.04
CA ASP A 249 -25.07 -9.09 2.90
C ASP A 249 -23.91 -8.09 3.07
N ILE A 250 -24.25 -6.82 3.05
CA ILE A 250 -23.36 -5.70 3.29
C ILE A 250 -24.01 -4.71 4.27
N SER A 251 -23.20 -3.89 4.90
CA SER A 251 -23.64 -2.76 5.71
C SER A 251 -23.12 -1.45 5.11
N ILE A 252 -23.98 -0.44 5.08
CA ILE A 252 -23.69 0.86 4.48
C ILE A 252 -24.00 1.96 5.48
N VAL A 253 -23.08 2.93 5.62
CA VAL A 253 -23.33 4.23 6.23
C VAL A 253 -23.12 5.29 5.17
N SER A 254 -24.21 5.83 4.63
CA SER A 254 -24.16 6.80 3.55
C SER A 254 -25.38 7.72 3.57
N LYS A 255 -25.31 8.85 2.90
CA LYS A 255 -26.42 9.78 2.79
C LYS A 255 -27.44 9.28 1.76
N GLN A 256 -28.71 9.13 2.16
CA GLN A 256 -29.77 8.78 1.21
C GLN A 256 -29.98 9.90 0.20
N LYS A 257 -30.10 9.53 -1.08
CA LYS A 257 -30.36 10.42 -2.20
C LYS A 257 -31.30 9.75 -3.21
N GLY A 258 -32.60 9.94 -3.08
CA GLY A 258 -33.59 9.23 -3.87
C GLY A 258 -33.47 7.72 -3.71
N ASP A 259 -33.30 7.01 -4.81
CA ASP A 259 -33.13 5.55 -4.86
C ASP A 259 -31.65 5.10 -4.79
N THR A 260 -30.72 6.00 -4.41
CA THR A 260 -29.29 5.71 -4.33
C THR A 260 -28.66 6.42 -3.10
N PHE A 261 -27.35 6.35 -3.02
CA PHE A 261 -26.61 6.93 -1.91
C PHE A 261 -25.56 7.93 -2.41
N ALA A 262 -25.25 8.88 -1.54
CA ALA A 262 -24.19 9.85 -1.76
C ALA A 262 -23.36 10.01 -0.48
N ALA A 263 -22.09 10.45 -0.62
CA ALA A 263 -21.29 10.73 0.55
C ALA A 263 -21.87 11.88 1.38
N TYR A 264 -21.94 11.69 2.69
CA TYR A 264 -22.23 12.77 3.65
C TYR A 264 -21.02 13.70 3.75
N LEU A 265 -21.24 14.99 3.61
CA LEU A 265 -20.20 16.01 3.71
C LEU A 265 -20.22 16.64 5.10
N ALA A 266 -19.27 16.27 5.94
CA ALA A 266 -19.13 16.84 7.28
C ALA A 266 -18.68 18.31 7.25
N LYS A 267 -18.85 19.05 8.36
CA LYS A 267 -18.39 20.44 8.54
C LYS A 267 -16.91 20.61 8.26
N THR A 268 -16.10 19.58 8.50
CA THR A 268 -14.66 19.55 8.18
C THR A 268 -14.35 19.40 6.69
N LYS A 269 -15.38 19.35 5.82
CA LYS A 269 -15.28 19.06 4.38
C LYS A 269 -14.77 17.66 4.05
N LYS A 270 -14.72 16.76 5.02
CA LYS A 270 -14.45 15.34 4.79
C LYS A 270 -15.75 14.63 4.45
N ARG A 271 -15.62 13.57 3.64
CA ARG A 271 -16.74 12.73 3.21
C ARG A 271 -16.86 11.53 4.12
N VAL A 272 -18.06 11.22 4.57
CA VAL A 272 -18.40 9.98 5.26
C VAL A 272 -19.28 9.17 4.32
N ASP A 273 -18.80 7.98 3.97
CA ASP A 273 -19.44 7.01 3.10
C ASP A 273 -18.75 5.68 3.37
N LEU A 274 -19.33 4.90 4.31
CA LEU A 274 -18.77 3.65 4.76
C LEU A 274 -19.53 2.49 4.12
N LEU A 275 -18.81 1.43 3.78
CA LEU A 275 -19.35 0.17 3.28
C LEU A 275 -18.48 -0.96 3.79
N GLN A 276 -19.10 -1.98 4.35
CA GLN A 276 -18.44 -3.19 4.83
C GLN A 276 -19.23 -4.43 4.39
N ASP A 277 -18.50 -5.52 4.14
CA ASP A 277 -19.11 -6.81 3.86
C ASP A 277 -19.67 -7.42 5.15
N GLY A 278 -20.85 -8.03 5.05
CA GLY A 278 -21.54 -8.64 6.17
C GLY A 278 -22.48 -7.69 6.90
N VAL A 279 -23.05 -8.22 7.99
CA VAL A 279 -23.96 -7.51 8.90
C VAL A 279 -23.10 -6.90 10.00
N VAL A 280 -22.87 -5.61 9.92
CA VAL A 280 -22.01 -4.85 10.85
C VAL A 280 -22.82 -3.69 11.44
N ASP A 281 -22.72 -3.50 12.73
CA ASP A 281 -23.42 -2.42 13.42
C ASP A 281 -22.85 -1.03 13.09
N CYS A 282 -23.70 0.01 13.18
CA CYS A 282 -23.31 1.37 12.87
C CYS A 282 -22.09 1.83 13.68
N ALA A 283 -22.10 1.60 14.99
CA ALA A 283 -21.02 2.00 15.88
C ALA A 283 -19.70 1.31 15.53
N GLU A 284 -19.74 0.01 15.23
CA GLU A 284 -18.59 -0.78 14.81
C GLU A 284 -18.00 -0.24 13.49
N MET A 285 -18.84 0.08 12.50
CA MET A 285 -18.37 0.67 11.24
C MET A 285 -17.63 2.00 11.44
N PHE A 286 -18.08 2.85 12.38
CA PHE A 286 -17.40 4.09 12.72
C PHE A 286 -16.10 3.85 13.51
N GLU A 287 -16.06 2.85 14.39
CA GLU A 287 -14.86 2.45 15.11
C GLU A 287 -13.78 1.96 14.15
N ASP A 288 -14.11 1.05 13.25
CA ASP A 288 -13.19 0.57 12.21
C ASP A 288 -12.66 1.71 11.32
N ALA A 289 -13.52 2.65 10.97
CA ALA A 289 -13.10 3.83 10.19
C ALA A 289 -12.14 4.74 10.97
N ARG A 290 -12.31 4.89 12.29
CA ARG A 290 -11.38 5.62 13.18
C ARG A 290 -10.05 4.89 13.30
N ASP A 291 -10.09 3.56 13.44
CA ASP A 291 -8.90 2.74 13.52
C ASP A 291 -8.09 2.78 12.22
N ALA A 292 -8.77 2.68 11.07
CA ALA A 292 -8.14 2.84 9.77
C ALA A 292 -7.49 4.23 9.60
N ASN A 293 -8.17 5.32 10.06
CA ASN A 293 -7.61 6.66 10.05
C ASN A 293 -6.37 6.77 10.96
N THR A 294 -6.39 6.12 12.12
CA THR A 294 -5.28 6.09 13.07
C THR A 294 -4.09 5.33 12.48
N LEU A 295 -4.33 4.16 11.92
CA LEU A 295 -3.32 3.34 11.27
C LEU A 295 -2.66 4.09 10.10
N PHE A 296 -3.47 4.69 9.21
CA PHE A 296 -2.98 5.52 8.11
C PHE A 296 -2.10 6.67 8.60
N THR A 297 -2.52 7.34 9.68
CA THR A 297 -1.76 8.43 10.29
C THR A 297 -0.37 7.98 10.75
N TRP A 298 -0.27 6.80 11.36
CA TRP A 298 1.01 6.22 11.78
C TRP A 298 1.91 5.85 10.61
N PHE A 299 1.34 5.29 9.53
CA PHE A 299 2.12 5.02 8.31
C PHE A 299 2.70 6.30 7.71
N VAL A 300 1.92 7.38 7.65
CA VAL A 300 2.42 8.66 7.12
C VAL A 300 3.44 9.30 8.07
N ARG A 301 3.29 9.18 9.40
CA ARG A 301 4.31 9.61 10.36
C ARG A 301 5.64 8.89 10.13
N LEU A 302 5.60 7.57 10.00
CA LEU A 302 6.79 6.78 9.70
C LEU A 302 7.40 7.17 8.34
N GLY A 303 6.58 7.30 7.31
CA GLY A 303 7.01 7.73 5.97
C GLY A 303 7.66 9.11 5.99
N GLY A 304 7.05 10.08 6.68
CA GLY A 304 7.60 11.44 6.84
C GLY A 304 8.94 11.44 7.59
N LEU A 305 9.04 10.67 8.66
CA LEU A 305 10.30 10.47 9.40
C LEU A 305 11.39 9.86 8.50
N LEU A 306 11.06 8.83 7.72
CA LEU A 306 12.00 8.19 6.80
C LEU A 306 12.47 9.16 5.70
N ILE A 307 11.57 9.96 5.13
CA ILE A 307 11.92 10.99 4.14
C ILE A 307 12.90 12.00 4.74
N MET A 308 12.63 12.48 5.97
CA MET A 308 13.54 13.40 6.67
C MET A 308 14.90 12.75 6.96
N TYR A 309 14.90 11.49 7.42
CA TYR A 309 16.12 10.73 7.69
C TYR A 309 16.97 10.52 6.43
N ILE A 310 16.35 10.08 5.34
CA ILE A 310 17.02 9.88 4.05
C ILE A 310 17.60 11.22 3.56
N GLY A 311 16.78 12.28 3.60
CA GLY A 311 17.20 13.61 3.20
C GLY A 311 18.43 14.09 3.96
N LEU A 312 18.41 14.00 5.29
CA LEU A 312 19.52 14.44 6.13
C LEU A 312 20.74 13.52 5.97
N SER A 313 20.54 12.22 5.78
CA SER A 313 21.63 11.28 5.48
C SER A 313 22.33 11.63 4.16
N MET A 314 21.58 12.06 3.14
CA MET A 314 22.16 12.54 1.88
C MET A 314 22.93 13.85 2.07
N VAL A 315 22.46 14.77 2.92
CA VAL A 315 23.16 16.01 3.26
C VAL A 315 24.49 15.74 3.96
N LEU A 316 24.54 14.73 4.83
CA LEU A 316 25.74 14.35 5.57
C LEU A 316 26.67 13.39 4.81
N LYS A 317 26.23 12.83 3.69
CA LYS A 317 27.00 11.87 2.88
C LYS A 317 28.40 12.36 2.45
N PRO A 318 28.61 13.63 2.05
CA PRO A 318 29.95 14.12 1.73
C PRO A 318 30.96 13.95 2.86
N LEU A 319 30.56 14.09 4.13
CA LEU A 319 31.44 13.88 5.28
C LEU A 319 31.96 12.44 5.36
N SER A 320 31.09 11.46 5.12
CA SER A 320 31.48 10.05 5.06
C SER A 320 32.43 9.79 3.89
N VAL A 321 32.14 10.34 2.71
CA VAL A 321 32.98 10.18 1.51
C VAL A 321 34.37 10.79 1.68
N LEU A 322 34.47 11.95 2.35
CA LEU A 322 35.75 12.58 2.70
C LEU A 322 36.57 11.68 3.61
N GLY A 323 35.95 11.01 4.59
CA GLY A 323 36.61 10.06 5.47
C GLY A 323 37.01 8.73 4.80
N ASP A 324 36.42 8.39 3.66
CA ASP A 324 36.66 7.13 2.95
C ASP A 324 38.07 7.01 2.33
N VAL A 325 38.87 8.06 2.34
CA VAL A 325 40.32 7.99 2.01
C VAL A 325 41.00 6.90 2.85
N LEU A 326 40.59 6.75 4.11
CA LEU A 326 40.90 5.62 4.96
C LEU A 326 39.61 4.82 5.21
N PRO A 327 39.45 3.60 4.64
CA PRO A 327 38.17 2.88 4.62
C PRO A 327 37.52 2.68 6.00
N ILE A 328 38.31 2.47 7.03
CA ILE A 328 37.81 2.30 8.42
C ILE A 328 37.25 3.60 8.94
N LEU A 329 37.96 4.72 8.76
CA LEU A 329 37.51 6.04 9.22
C LEU A 329 36.23 6.47 8.50
N GLY A 330 36.15 6.30 7.16
CA GLY A 330 34.96 6.63 6.40
C GLY A 330 33.73 5.78 6.81
N THR A 331 33.96 4.54 7.24
CA THR A 331 32.88 3.70 7.77
C THR A 331 32.38 4.21 9.12
N VAL A 332 33.26 4.53 10.04
CA VAL A 332 32.91 5.08 11.38
C VAL A 332 32.21 6.44 11.25
N ILE A 333 32.73 7.32 10.39
CA ILE A 333 32.11 8.62 10.12
C ILE A 333 30.72 8.42 9.49
N GLY A 334 30.55 7.47 8.57
CA GLY A 334 29.27 7.16 7.95
C GLY A 334 28.21 6.68 8.95
N TRP A 335 28.61 5.81 9.87
CA TRP A 335 27.73 5.36 10.98
C TRP A 335 27.37 6.53 11.91
N GLY A 336 28.36 7.35 12.28
CA GLY A 336 28.13 8.53 13.10
C GLY A 336 27.20 9.54 12.42
N ALA A 337 27.41 9.83 11.13
CA ALA A 337 26.55 10.70 10.35
C ALA A 337 25.12 10.16 10.21
N GLY A 338 24.98 8.85 10.01
CA GLY A 338 23.66 8.18 9.96
C GLY A 338 22.91 8.28 11.29
N LEU A 339 23.61 8.08 12.41
CA LEU A 339 23.03 8.23 13.75
C LEU A 339 22.61 9.68 14.02
N VAL A 340 23.45 10.65 13.71
CA VAL A 340 23.11 12.09 13.83
C VAL A 340 21.92 12.44 12.96
N ALA A 341 21.90 11.99 11.71
CA ALA A 341 20.76 12.17 10.81
C ALA A 341 19.48 11.60 11.42
N GLY A 342 19.54 10.40 11.98
CA GLY A 342 18.40 9.74 12.61
C GLY A 342 17.86 10.51 13.82
N VAL A 343 18.75 10.90 14.72
CA VAL A 343 18.36 11.67 15.93
C VAL A 343 17.76 13.02 15.54
N VAL A 344 18.41 13.76 14.64
CA VAL A 344 17.92 15.09 14.22
C VAL A 344 16.58 14.96 13.47
N ALA A 345 16.46 14.01 12.55
CA ALA A 345 15.21 13.76 11.83
C ALA A 345 14.07 13.39 12.81
N PHE A 346 14.34 12.53 13.78
CA PHE A 346 13.37 12.14 14.80
C PHE A 346 12.91 13.33 15.65
N VAL A 347 13.85 14.14 16.14
CA VAL A 347 13.53 15.35 16.92
C VAL A 347 12.71 16.35 16.07
N CYS A 348 13.13 16.60 14.82
CA CYS A 348 12.40 17.48 13.92
C CYS A 348 10.99 16.95 13.60
N ALA A 349 10.83 15.65 13.41
CA ALA A 349 9.53 15.03 13.20
C ALA A 349 8.62 15.20 14.42
N LEU A 350 9.14 14.94 15.63
CA LEU A 350 8.38 15.14 16.88
C LEU A 350 7.99 16.60 17.09
N VAL A 351 8.89 17.54 16.85
CA VAL A 351 8.61 18.98 16.94
C VAL A 351 7.52 19.36 15.94
N THR A 352 7.60 18.86 14.72
CA THR A 352 6.61 19.14 13.68
C THR A 352 5.21 18.63 14.08
N ILE A 353 5.15 17.41 14.61
CA ILE A 353 3.89 16.81 15.11
C ILE A 353 3.37 17.63 16.29
N ALA A 354 4.22 18.02 17.24
CA ALA A 354 3.83 18.83 18.39
C ALA A 354 3.31 20.21 17.98
N VAL A 355 3.96 20.87 17.03
CA VAL A 355 3.49 22.14 16.45
C VAL A 355 2.13 21.93 15.76
N ALA A 356 1.97 20.87 14.97
CA ALA A 356 0.68 20.56 14.34
C ALA A 356 -0.44 20.34 15.38
N TRP A 357 -0.15 19.73 16.52
CA TRP A 357 -1.12 19.53 17.59
C TRP A 357 -1.58 20.85 18.23
N ILE A 358 -0.72 21.86 18.33
CA ILE A 358 -1.13 23.20 18.80
C ILE A 358 -2.23 23.75 17.90
N PHE A 359 -2.15 23.54 16.58
CA PHE A 359 -3.15 24.02 15.63
C PHE A 359 -4.41 23.16 15.56
N TYR A 360 -4.27 21.84 15.60
CA TYR A 360 -5.38 20.92 15.32
C TYR A 360 -5.99 20.30 16.58
N ARG A 361 -5.25 20.25 17.70
CA ARG A 361 -5.67 19.70 19.01
C ARG A 361 -5.27 20.65 20.15
N PRO A 362 -5.74 21.90 20.17
CA PRO A 362 -5.24 22.90 21.11
C PRO A 362 -5.41 22.50 22.58
N VAL A 363 -6.51 21.85 22.94
CA VAL A 363 -6.76 21.40 24.32
C VAL A 363 -5.70 20.38 24.76
N LEU A 364 -5.41 19.36 23.90
CA LEU A 364 -4.38 18.36 24.20
C LEU A 364 -3.00 19.01 24.30
N ALA A 365 -2.68 19.93 23.39
CA ALA A 365 -1.40 20.64 23.40
C ALA A 365 -1.21 21.44 24.69
N VAL A 366 -2.21 22.17 25.16
CA VAL A 366 -2.16 22.92 26.42
C VAL A 366 -1.96 21.97 27.61
N LEU A 367 -2.70 20.84 27.66
CA LEU A 367 -2.55 19.85 28.73
C LEU A 367 -1.13 19.26 28.77
N LEU A 368 -0.55 18.94 27.63
CA LEU A 368 0.81 18.43 27.53
C LEU A 368 1.86 19.47 27.94
N LEU A 369 1.67 20.73 27.55
CA LEU A 369 2.57 21.83 27.95
C LEU A 369 2.52 22.06 29.47
N VAL A 370 1.33 22.03 30.06
CA VAL A 370 1.15 22.13 31.53
C VAL A 370 1.81 20.95 32.22
N ALA A 371 1.62 19.73 31.74
CA ALA A 371 2.27 18.54 32.30
C ALA A 371 3.81 18.60 32.20
N ALA A 372 4.33 19.02 31.04
CA ALA A 372 5.76 19.21 30.83
C ALA A 372 6.33 20.31 31.78
N GLY A 373 5.64 21.44 31.90
CA GLY A 373 6.01 22.50 32.84
C GLY A 373 6.03 22.04 34.30
N ALA A 374 5.03 21.24 34.69
CA ALA A 374 4.99 20.67 36.05
C ALA A 374 6.14 19.70 36.30
N LEU A 375 6.49 18.85 35.33
CA LEU A 375 7.66 17.95 35.44
C LEU A 375 8.97 18.73 35.57
N VAL A 376 9.17 19.74 34.72
CA VAL A 376 10.36 20.61 34.81
C VAL A 376 10.45 21.30 36.18
N PHE A 377 9.32 21.83 36.67
CA PHE A 377 9.25 22.44 37.99
C PHE A 377 9.60 21.46 39.12
N LEU A 378 9.08 20.23 39.08
CA LEU A 378 9.40 19.19 40.08
C LEU A 378 10.88 18.80 40.06
N VAL A 379 11.46 18.64 38.85
CA VAL A 379 12.90 18.35 38.70
C VAL A 379 13.74 19.52 39.25
N TRP A 380 13.36 20.75 38.91
CA TRP A 380 14.04 21.95 39.41
C TRP A 380 13.98 22.06 40.95
N LYS A 381 12.77 21.86 41.53
CA LYS A 381 12.57 21.84 43.00
C LYS A 381 13.41 20.78 43.68
N LYS A 382 13.47 19.54 43.10
CA LYS A 382 14.29 18.45 43.63
C LYS A 382 15.81 18.77 43.59
N LYS A 383 16.24 19.48 42.54
CA LYS A 383 17.63 19.91 42.38
C LYS A 383 18.02 21.02 43.38
N GLN A 384 17.07 21.91 43.71
CA GLN A 384 17.27 22.92 44.78
C GLN A 384 17.32 22.30 46.16
N SER A 385 16.42 21.35 46.50
CA SER A 385 16.42 20.65 47.78
C SER A 385 17.75 19.91 48.03
N LYS A 386 18.33 19.27 46.99
CA LYS A 386 19.65 18.61 47.10
C LYS A 386 20.81 19.61 47.27
N LYS A 387 20.71 20.83 46.73
CA LYS A 387 21.73 21.85 46.92
C LYS A 387 21.71 22.48 48.33
N VAL A 388 20.56 22.50 48.98
CA VAL A 388 20.44 22.95 50.37
C VAL A 388 20.96 21.89 51.35
N ALA A 389 20.59 20.61 51.14
CA ALA A 389 21.06 19.50 51.99
C ALA A 389 22.57 19.20 51.90
N ASN A 390 23.26 19.65 50.85
CA ASN A 390 24.74 19.52 50.74
C ASN A 390 25.51 20.75 51.29
N LYS A 391 24.81 21.75 51.85
CA LYS A 391 25.42 22.94 52.45
C LYS A 391 25.34 22.95 53.98
N GLU A 392 24.61 22.02 54.54
CA GLU A 392 24.65 21.65 55.96
C GLU A 392 25.60 20.45 56.17
#